data_37365415582cd73d834ec4037abf4bab
#
_entry.id   37365415582cd73d834ec4037abf4bab
#
_cell.length_a   1.000
_cell.length_b   1.000
_cell.length_c   1.000
_cell.angle_alpha   90.00
_cell.angle_beta   90.00
_cell.angle_gamma   90.00
#
_symmetry.space_group_name_H-M   'P 1'
#
loop_
_entity.id
_entity.type
_entity.pdbx_description
1 polymer ?
#
loop_
_entity_poly.entity_id
_entity_poly.type
_entity_poly.pdbx_seq_one_letter_code
_entity_poly.pdbx_strand_id
1 'polypeptide(L)'
;TIKEKTDLILLPEMFNTGFTMNVKNLSERMSGKTMEWMHKQAKQFNSVVTGSLIIEEDRKYYNRLIWMHPDGTFQKYDKRHLFSLGHEDKHYTAGKQRLIVELNGWKICPTICYDLRFPAWLRNSSEAYDLLLVAANWPAKRALHWRTLIPARAIENQSYVIGLNRYGHDGNEIYHSGD
;
A
#
# COMPACT_ATOMS: atom_id res chain seq x y z
N THR A 1 18.90 -6.06 5.78
CA THR A 1 18.82 -7.53 5.62
C THR A 1 17.87 -8.04 6.71
N ILE A 2 16.81 -8.76 6.34
CA ILE A 2 15.90 -9.41 7.29
C ILE A 2 16.67 -10.56 7.94
N LYS A 3 16.80 -10.55 9.27
CA LYS A 3 17.56 -11.56 10.01
C LYS A 3 16.66 -12.57 10.73
N GLU A 4 15.41 -12.22 10.96
CA GLU A 4 14.44 -13.02 11.71
C GLU A 4 13.39 -13.62 10.77
N LYS A 5 12.84 -14.77 11.16
CA LYS A 5 11.68 -15.34 10.47
C LYS A 5 10.51 -14.36 10.59
N THR A 6 9.91 -14.04 9.47
CA THR A 6 8.73 -13.16 9.40
C THR A 6 7.69 -13.76 8.48
N ASP A 7 6.42 -13.45 8.69
CA ASP A 7 5.32 -13.91 7.84
C ASP A 7 4.93 -12.85 6.79
N LEU A 8 5.22 -11.58 7.07
CA LEU A 8 4.85 -10.45 6.22
C LEU A 8 5.99 -9.44 6.11
N ILE A 9 6.31 -9.05 4.87
CA ILE A 9 7.23 -7.96 4.55
C ILE A 9 6.41 -6.86 3.89
N LEU A 10 6.31 -5.72 4.58
CA LEU A 10 5.57 -4.56 4.10
C LEU A 10 6.51 -3.52 3.48
N LEU A 11 6.19 -3.08 2.28
CA LEU A 11 6.89 -2.02 1.55
C LEU A 11 5.97 -0.80 1.41
N PRO A 12 6.53 0.41 1.28
CA PRO A 12 5.72 1.65 1.20
C PRO A 12 4.92 1.77 -0.09
N GLU A 13 4.16 2.85 -0.19
CA GLU A 13 3.47 3.25 -1.43
C GLU A 13 4.49 3.59 -2.52
N MET A 14 4.28 3.05 -3.74
CA MET A 14 5.15 3.22 -4.92
C MET A 14 6.64 3.02 -4.56
N PHE A 15 6.93 1.91 -3.88
CA PHE A 15 8.22 1.69 -3.23
C PHE A 15 9.42 1.67 -4.19
N ASN A 16 9.18 1.33 -5.46
CA ASN A 16 10.23 1.23 -6.49
C ASN A 16 10.47 2.54 -7.26
N THR A 17 9.55 3.51 -7.17
CA THR A 17 9.62 4.76 -7.94
C THR A 17 9.53 6.03 -7.08
N GLY A 18 9.02 5.91 -5.84
CA GLY A 18 8.52 7.05 -5.09
C GLY A 18 7.18 7.55 -5.65
N PHE A 19 6.51 8.46 -4.89
CA PHE A 19 5.24 9.03 -5.31
C PHE A 19 5.44 10.01 -6.48
N THR A 20 4.84 9.71 -7.65
CA THR A 20 5.06 10.47 -8.88
C THR A 20 3.86 10.40 -9.82
N MET A 21 3.73 11.43 -10.67
CA MET A 21 2.75 11.51 -11.77
C MET A 21 3.36 11.12 -13.12
N ASN A 22 4.63 10.72 -13.16
CA ASN A 22 5.31 10.30 -14.39
C ASN A 22 4.97 8.85 -14.78
N VAL A 23 3.67 8.56 -14.87
CA VAL A 23 3.14 7.21 -15.09
C VAL A 23 3.63 6.58 -16.38
N LYS A 24 3.76 7.36 -17.47
CA LYS A 24 4.14 6.85 -18.80
C LYS A 24 5.53 6.23 -18.83
N ASN A 25 6.46 6.75 -18.03
CA ASN A 25 7.85 6.31 -18.04
C ASN A 25 8.18 5.33 -16.91
N LEU A 26 7.35 5.30 -15.84
CA LEU A 26 7.66 4.57 -14.62
C LEU A 26 6.67 3.45 -14.29
N SER A 27 5.59 3.32 -15.07
CA SER A 27 4.68 2.18 -14.90
C SER A 27 5.29 0.89 -15.42
N GLU A 28 4.89 -0.19 -14.79
CA GLU A 28 5.17 -1.56 -15.25
C GLU A 28 3.85 -2.27 -15.57
N ARG A 29 3.93 -3.34 -16.36
CA ARG A 29 2.83 -4.30 -16.49
C ARG A 29 2.86 -5.31 -15.35
N MET A 30 1.78 -6.07 -15.16
CA MET A 30 1.72 -7.13 -14.14
C MET A 30 2.77 -8.24 -14.35
N SER A 31 3.41 -8.31 -15.51
CA SER A 31 4.55 -9.17 -15.82
C SER A 31 5.90 -8.43 -15.74
N GLY A 32 5.94 -7.28 -15.05
CA GLY A 32 7.13 -6.43 -14.97
C GLY A 32 8.18 -6.93 -13.98
N LYS A 33 9.37 -6.32 -14.06
CA LYS A 33 10.54 -6.70 -13.24
C LYS A 33 10.30 -6.60 -11.74
N THR A 34 9.48 -5.62 -11.31
CA THR A 34 9.20 -5.47 -9.87
C THR A 34 8.29 -6.59 -9.36
N MET A 35 7.35 -7.09 -10.18
CA MET A 35 6.55 -8.27 -9.84
C MET A 35 7.43 -9.51 -9.69
N GLU A 36 8.37 -9.73 -10.61
CA GLU A 36 9.33 -10.82 -10.53
C GLU A 36 10.23 -10.71 -9.29
N TRP A 37 10.67 -9.49 -8.96
CA TRP A 37 11.44 -9.21 -7.75
C TRP A 37 10.64 -9.51 -6.49
N MET A 38 9.38 -9.06 -6.40
CA MET A 38 8.50 -9.34 -5.25
C MET A 38 8.33 -10.85 -5.06
N HIS A 39 8.07 -11.60 -6.11
CA HIS A 39 7.99 -13.08 -6.04
C HIS A 39 9.30 -13.70 -5.56
N LYS A 40 10.44 -13.27 -6.10
CA LYS A 40 11.75 -13.75 -5.65
C LYS A 40 11.98 -13.50 -4.16
N GLN A 41 11.62 -12.30 -3.66
CA GLN A 41 11.73 -11.99 -2.22
C GLN A 41 10.75 -12.82 -1.39
N ALA A 42 9.50 -12.94 -1.82
CA ALA A 42 8.49 -13.74 -1.11
C ALA A 42 8.96 -15.21 -0.97
N LYS A 43 9.47 -15.79 -2.05
CA LYS A 43 10.02 -17.16 -2.05
C LYS A 43 11.27 -17.28 -1.17
N GLN A 44 12.20 -16.32 -1.26
CA GLN A 44 13.47 -16.33 -0.51
C GLN A 44 13.25 -16.30 0.99
N PHE A 45 12.30 -15.46 1.47
CA PHE A 45 12.02 -15.30 2.89
C PHE A 45 10.88 -16.21 3.37
N ASN A 46 10.26 -16.97 2.49
CA ASN A 46 9.04 -17.74 2.75
C ASN A 46 7.97 -16.89 3.46
N SER A 47 7.75 -15.67 2.95
CA SER A 47 6.90 -14.64 3.55
C SER A 47 6.05 -13.98 2.48
N VAL A 48 4.90 -13.46 2.85
CA VAL A 48 4.17 -12.54 1.97
C VAL A 48 4.98 -11.24 1.81
N VAL A 49 5.07 -10.72 0.59
CA VAL A 49 5.64 -9.40 0.30
C VAL A 49 4.54 -8.51 -0.24
N THR A 50 4.32 -7.34 0.37
CA THR A 50 3.28 -6.41 -0.06
C THR A 50 3.78 -4.97 -0.10
N GLY A 51 3.24 -4.19 -1.04
CA GLY A 51 3.53 -2.78 -1.26
C GLY A 51 2.91 -2.33 -2.56
N SER A 52 2.87 -1.02 -2.85
CA SER A 52 2.24 -0.56 -4.08
C SER A 52 3.22 -0.18 -5.18
N LEU A 53 2.76 -0.32 -6.41
CA LEU A 53 3.48 -0.08 -7.67
C LEU A 53 2.63 0.79 -8.58
N ILE A 54 3.27 1.42 -9.58
CA ILE A 54 2.57 2.02 -10.71
C ILE A 54 2.37 0.93 -11.76
N ILE A 55 1.13 0.51 -11.98
CA ILE A 55 0.79 -0.54 -12.95
C ILE A 55 0.00 0.04 -14.12
N GLU A 56 0.45 -0.30 -15.33
CA GLU A 56 -0.32 -0.11 -16.56
C GLU A 56 -1.11 -1.38 -16.89
N GLU A 57 -2.43 -1.25 -17.00
CA GLU A 57 -3.34 -2.32 -17.42
C GLU A 57 -4.47 -1.69 -18.25
N ASP A 58 -4.78 -2.24 -19.41
CA ASP A 58 -5.84 -1.77 -20.32
C ASP A 58 -5.75 -0.27 -20.68
N ARG A 59 -4.54 0.23 -20.93
CA ARG A 59 -4.23 1.65 -21.24
C ARG A 59 -4.63 2.62 -20.11
N LYS A 60 -4.70 2.12 -18.86
CA LYS A 60 -4.94 2.89 -17.65
C LYS A 60 -3.80 2.67 -16.68
N TYR A 61 -3.58 3.63 -15.80
CA TYR A 61 -2.55 3.54 -14.76
C TYR A 61 -3.21 3.42 -13.40
N TYR A 62 -2.64 2.59 -12.55
CA TYR A 62 -3.13 2.32 -11.19
C TYR A 62 -2.00 2.45 -10.18
N ASN A 63 -2.29 3.04 -9.04
CA ASN A 63 -1.50 2.88 -7.84
C ASN A 63 -1.99 1.58 -7.20
N ARG A 64 -1.29 0.47 -7.48
CA ARG A 64 -1.72 -0.90 -7.20
C ARG A 64 -0.87 -1.53 -6.12
N LEU A 65 -1.48 -1.89 -5.01
CA LEU A 65 -0.86 -2.74 -4.01
C LEU A 65 -0.95 -4.19 -4.46
N ILE A 66 0.17 -4.90 -4.32
CA ILE A 66 0.31 -6.32 -4.59
C ILE A 66 0.48 -7.05 -3.26
N TRP A 67 -0.24 -8.13 -3.09
CA TRP A 67 -0.08 -9.08 -2.01
C TRP A 67 0.49 -10.36 -2.59
N MET A 68 1.83 -10.49 -2.58
CA MET A 68 2.59 -11.55 -3.26
C MET A 68 2.89 -12.69 -2.29
N HIS A 69 2.42 -13.89 -2.61
CA HIS A 69 2.71 -15.11 -1.85
C HIS A 69 4.04 -15.76 -2.27
N PRO A 70 4.64 -16.62 -1.39
CA PRO A 70 5.87 -17.36 -1.71
C PRO A 70 5.77 -18.29 -2.92
N ASP A 71 4.59 -18.79 -3.23
CA ASP A 71 4.30 -19.64 -4.39
C ASP A 71 4.14 -18.88 -5.71
N GLY A 72 4.17 -17.54 -5.65
CA GLY A 72 4.00 -16.65 -6.81
C GLY A 72 2.55 -16.28 -7.11
N THR A 73 1.59 -16.82 -6.41
CA THR A 73 0.21 -16.31 -6.47
C THR A 73 0.13 -14.93 -5.83
N PHE A 74 -0.82 -14.11 -6.26
CA PHE A 74 -0.98 -12.78 -5.69
C PHE A 74 -2.44 -12.30 -5.74
N GLN A 75 -2.75 -11.39 -4.81
CA GLN A 75 -3.95 -10.57 -4.87
C GLN A 75 -3.54 -9.11 -5.10
N LYS A 76 -4.50 -8.29 -5.54
CA LYS A 76 -4.25 -6.88 -5.87
C LYS A 76 -5.32 -5.96 -5.31
N TYR A 77 -4.89 -4.75 -4.91
CA TYR A 77 -5.78 -3.67 -4.51
C TYR A 77 -5.40 -2.39 -5.27
N ASP A 78 -6.32 -1.81 -6.01
CA ASP A 78 -6.15 -0.51 -6.64
C ASP A 78 -6.63 0.59 -5.69
N LYS A 79 -5.78 1.57 -5.42
CA LYS A 79 -6.07 2.69 -4.54
C LYS A 79 -7.41 3.31 -4.85
N ARG A 80 -8.30 3.34 -3.85
CA ARG A 80 -9.65 3.87 -4.03
C ARG A 80 -9.69 5.38 -4.08
N HIS A 81 -8.97 6.05 -3.16
CA HIS A 81 -9.00 7.50 -3.02
C HIS A 81 -7.68 8.08 -3.52
N LEU A 82 -7.73 8.65 -4.71
CA LEU A 82 -6.59 9.31 -5.33
C LEU A 82 -6.35 10.68 -4.68
N PHE A 83 -5.09 11.02 -4.48
CA PHE A 83 -4.70 12.28 -3.84
C PHE A 83 -4.79 13.47 -4.82
N SER A 84 -5.96 14.09 -4.93
CA SER A 84 -6.26 15.17 -5.88
C SER A 84 -5.39 16.41 -5.69
N LEU A 85 -4.98 16.73 -4.43
CA LEU A 85 -4.03 17.83 -4.17
C LEU A 85 -2.65 17.59 -4.79
N GLY A 86 -2.31 16.34 -5.09
CA GLY A 86 -1.10 15.94 -5.82
C GLY A 86 -1.38 15.61 -7.29
N HIS A 87 -2.60 15.90 -7.78
CA HIS A 87 -3.05 15.60 -9.15
C HIS A 87 -3.06 14.11 -9.52
N GLU A 88 -3.05 13.21 -8.52
CA GLU A 88 -3.08 11.76 -8.75
C GLU A 88 -4.33 11.34 -9.56
N ASP A 89 -5.46 11.98 -9.30
CA ASP A 89 -6.75 11.77 -9.99
C ASP A 89 -6.71 12.08 -11.49
N LYS A 90 -5.74 12.86 -11.96
CA LYS A 90 -5.56 13.19 -13.38
C LYS A 90 -4.71 12.17 -14.14
N HIS A 91 -3.98 11.33 -13.42
CA HIS A 91 -3.01 10.40 -13.99
C HIS A 91 -3.35 8.94 -13.72
N TYR A 92 -4.04 8.64 -12.63
CA TYR A 92 -4.36 7.30 -12.19
C TYR A 92 -5.86 7.03 -12.23
N THR A 93 -6.20 5.77 -12.31
CA THR A 93 -7.58 5.27 -12.24
C THR A 93 -7.85 4.74 -10.83
N ALA A 94 -8.93 5.21 -10.20
CA ALA A 94 -9.34 4.75 -8.87
C ALA A 94 -9.89 3.32 -8.89
N GLY A 95 -9.51 2.54 -7.89
CA GLY A 95 -10.09 1.23 -7.62
C GLY A 95 -11.55 1.32 -7.17
N LYS A 96 -12.24 0.18 -7.22
CA LYS A 96 -13.67 0.10 -6.88
C LYS A 96 -13.98 -0.90 -5.77
N GLN A 97 -13.04 -1.79 -5.46
CA GLN A 97 -13.26 -2.89 -4.52
C GLN A 97 -12.21 -2.86 -3.41
N ARG A 98 -12.66 -3.16 -2.19
CA ARG A 98 -11.76 -3.45 -1.09
C ARG A 98 -11.17 -4.85 -1.27
N LEU A 99 -9.95 -5.01 -0.81
CA LEU A 99 -9.30 -6.31 -0.69
C LEU A 99 -9.32 -6.73 0.78
N ILE A 100 -9.70 -7.97 1.04
CA ILE A 100 -9.47 -8.65 2.30
C ILE A 100 -8.66 -9.89 1.96
N VAL A 101 -7.54 -10.07 2.64
CA VAL A 101 -6.67 -11.25 2.52
C VAL A 101 -6.57 -11.95 3.85
N GLU A 102 -6.19 -13.22 3.82
CA GLU A 102 -5.96 -13.99 5.03
C GLU A 102 -4.48 -14.38 5.14
N LEU A 103 -3.92 -14.24 6.34
CA LEU A 103 -2.57 -14.67 6.67
C LEU A 103 -2.55 -15.21 8.11
N ASN A 104 -2.21 -16.50 8.26
CA ASN A 104 -2.12 -17.18 9.57
C ASN A 104 -3.38 -17.00 10.44
N GLY A 105 -4.56 -17.05 9.82
CA GLY A 105 -5.85 -16.89 10.50
C GLY A 105 -6.27 -15.43 10.75
N TRP A 106 -5.45 -14.45 10.37
CA TRP A 106 -5.79 -13.01 10.44
C TRP A 106 -6.41 -12.54 9.13
N LYS A 107 -7.56 -11.89 9.20
CA LYS A 107 -8.16 -11.15 8.08
C LYS A 107 -7.52 -9.77 8.01
N ILE A 108 -6.88 -9.45 6.91
CA ILE A 108 -6.12 -8.21 6.72
C ILE A 108 -6.74 -7.39 5.60
N CYS A 109 -6.97 -6.11 5.84
CA CYS A 109 -7.44 -5.13 4.85
C CYS A 109 -6.26 -4.22 4.43
N PRO A 110 -5.53 -4.53 3.36
CA PRO A 110 -4.48 -3.66 2.86
C PRO A 110 -5.04 -2.46 2.11
N THR A 111 -4.48 -1.27 2.37
CA THR A 111 -4.90 0.01 1.80
C THR A 111 -3.69 0.89 1.48
N ILE A 112 -3.92 1.99 0.75
CA ILE A 112 -2.84 2.85 0.28
C ILE A 112 -3.06 4.28 0.75
N CYS A 113 -2.16 4.77 1.61
CA CYS A 113 -1.88 6.17 1.94
C CYS A 113 -3.15 7.03 2.15
N TYR A 114 -3.59 7.74 1.11
CA TYR A 114 -4.71 8.69 1.19
C TYR A 114 -6.05 8.04 1.55
N ASP A 115 -6.21 6.71 1.34
CA ASP A 115 -7.39 5.96 1.80
C ASP A 115 -7.62 6.11 3.31
N LEU A 116 -6.54 6.31 4.08
CA LEU A 116 -6.60 6.53 5.54
C LEU A 116 -7.54 7.68 5.94
N ARG A 117 -7.79 8.66 5.06
CA ARG A 117 -8.67 9.80 5.34
C ARG A 117 -10.16 9.49 5.20
N PHE A 118 -10.53 8.32 4.72
CA PHE A 118 -11.90 7.99 4.34
C PHE A 118 -12.50 6.89 5.25
N PRO A 119 -13.03 7.24 6.43
CA PRO A 119 -13.55 6.28 7.40
C PRO A 119 -14.67 5.41 6.83
N ALA A 120 -15.53 5.95 5.98
CA ALA A 120 -16.62 5.18 5.37
C ALA A 120 -16.09 4.00 4.51
N TRP A 121 -14.97 4.21 3.80
CA TRP A 121 -14.32 3.16 3.01
C TRP A 121 -13.65 2.11 3.90
N LEU A 122 -13.08 2.54 5.02
CA LEU A 122 -12.32 1.70 5.94
C LEU A 122 -13.17 1.09 7.05
N ARG A 123 -14.50 1.34 7.05
CA ARG A 123 -15.39 0.82 8.07
C ARG A 123 -15.30 -0.71 8.15
N ASN A 124 -15.02 -1.21 9.33
CA ASN A 124 -15.01 -2.64 9.65
C ASN A 124 -16.43 -3.13 9.93
N SER A 125 -17.23 -3.24 8.87
CA SER A 125 -18.62 -3.72 8.98
C SER A 125 -18.63 -5.24 9.03
N SER A 126 -19.39 -5.80 9.99
CA SER A 126 -19.54 -7.26 10.15
C SER A 126 -18.20 -7.99 10.35
N GLU A 127 -17.28 -7.38 11.10
CA GLU A 127 -15.97 -7.98 11.42
C GLU A 127 -15.21 -8.47 10.17
N ALA A 128 -15.20 -7.61 9.15
CA ALA A 128 -14.63 -7.96 7.86
C ALA A 128 -13.10 -8.17 7.92
N TYR A 129 -12.41 -7.54 8.89
CA TYR A 129 -10.97 -7.69 9.07
C TYR A 129 -10.56 -7.49 10.55
N ASP A 130 -9.44 -8.11 10.92
CA ASP A 130 -8.81 -7.98 12.23
C ASP A 130 -7.73 -6.89 12.21
N LEU A 131 -7.09 -6.70 11.04
CA LEU A 131 -5.97 -5.79 10.83
C LEU A 131 -6.21 -4.90 9.59
N LEU A 132 -6.14 -3.58 9.79
CA LEU A 132 -6.01 -2.60 8.71
C LEU A 132 -4.53 -2.32 8.47
N LEU A 133 -4.08 -2.45 7.23
CA LEU A 133 -2.70 -2.20 6.83
C LEU A 133 -2.65 -1.02 5.86
N VAL A 134 -1.81 -0.02 6.13
CA VAL A 134 -1.69 1.20 5.34
C VAL A 134 -0.25 1.37 4.86
N ALA A 135 -0.03 1.15 3.56
CA ALA A 135 1.25 1.44 2.90
C ALA A 135 1.26 2.89 2.39
N ALA A 136 2.22 3.71 2.80
CA ALA A 136 2.17 5.14 2.55
C ALA A 136 3.48 5.76 2.05
N ASN A 137 3.29 6.90 1.38
CA ASN A 137 4.30 7.89 1.05
C ASN A 137 3.77 9.25 1.57
N TRP A 138 3.72 9.38 2.91
CA TRP A 138 3.04 10.47 3.61
C TRP A 138 4.03 11.55 4.05
N PRO A 139 3.96 12.80 3.51
CA PRO A 139 4.94 13.85 3.81
C PRO A 139 4.92 14.29 5.27
N ALA A 140 6.10 14.60 5.83
CA ALA A 140 6.26 15.03 7.22
C ALA A 140 5.46 16.30 7.56
N LYS A 141 5.24 17.21 6.61
CA LYS A 141 4.38 18.40 6.82
C LYS A 141 2.94 18.06 7.20
N ARG A 142 2.51 16.81 7.05
CA ARG A 142 1.21 16.28 7.45
C ARG A 142 1.32 15.13 8.46
N ALA A 143 2.45 15.02 9.17
CA ALA A 143 2.69 13.97 10.16
C ALA A 143 1.63 13.95 11.27
N LEU A 144 1.16 15.12 11.72
CA LEU A 144 0.06 15.20 12.70
C LEU A 144 -1.18 14.44 12.22
N HIS A 145 -1.55 14.59 10.94
CA HIS A 145 -2.72 13.87 10.41
C HIS A 145 -2.50 12.35 10.41
N TRP A 146 -1.29 11.91 10.03
CA TRP A 146 -0.90 10.50 10.04
C TRP A 146 -1.01 9.90 11.44
N ARG A 147 -0.35 10.52 12.42
CA ARG A 147 -0.34 10.08 13.82
C ARG A 147 -1.71 10.10 14.48
N THR A 148 -2.60 11.00 14.04
CA THR A 148 -3.98 11.09 14.56
C THR A 148 -4.88 10.05 13.91
N LEU A 149 -4.79 9.87 12.60
CA LEU A 149 -5.71 9.01 11.86
C LEU A 149 -5.46 7.51 12.09
N ILE A 150 -4.20 7.09 12.26
CA ILE A 150 -3.87 5.68 12.53
C ILE A 150 -4.59 5.17 13.81
N PRO A 151 -4.44 5.80 15.00
CA PRO A 151 -5.15 5.35 16.19
C PRO A 151 -6.67 5.56 16.07
N ALA A 152 -7.13 6.61 15.37
CA ALA A 152 -8.57 6.80 15.17
C ALA A 152 -9.18 5.62 14.39
N ARG A 153 -8.52 5.10 13.37
CA ARG A 153 -9.00 3.91 12.64
C ARG A 153 -9.01 2.66 13.50
N ALA A 154 -8.02 2.48 14.37
CA ALA A 154 -8.00 1.35 15.30
C ALA A 154 -9.19 1.41 16.29
N ILE A 155 -9.42 2.59 16.89
CA ILE A 155 -10.47 2.79 17.90
C ILE A 155 -11.87 2.62 17.29
N GLU A 156 -12.16 3.31 16.18
CA GLU A 156 -13.51 3.29 15.58
C GLU A 156 -13.91 1.95 14.98
N ASN A 157 -12.90 1.15 14.54
CA ASN A 157 -13.12 -0.15 13.89
C ASN A 157 -12.86 -1.33 14.83
N GLN A 158 -12.40 -1.09 16.07
CA GLN A 158 -12.02 -2.12 17.04
C GLN A 158 -11.10 -3.17 16.42
N SER A 159 -10.09 -2.71 15.68
CA SER A 159 -9.15 -3.54 14.94
C SER A 159 -7.72 -3.05 15.14
N TYR A 160 -6.74 -3.92 14.86
CA TYR A 160 -5.36 -3.49 14.79
C TYR A 160 -5.13 -2.64 13.55
N VAL A 161 -4.18 -1.69 13.64
CA VAL A 161 -3.76 -0.89 12.48
C VAL A 161 -2.25 -0.84 12.41
N ILE A 162 -1.70 -1.20 11.26
CA ILE A 162 -0.28 -1.02 10.94
C ILE A 162 -0.19 0.04 9.85
N GLY A 163 0.46 1.17 10.15
CA GLY A 163 0.83 2.17 9.16
C GLY A 163 2.32 2.11 8.87
N LEU A 164 2.69 1.82 7.63
CA LEU A 164 4.06 1.95 7.17
C LEU A 164 4.19 3.18 6.32
N ASN A 165 5.04 4.12 6.74
CA ASN A 165 5.39 5.29 5.97
C ASN A 165 6.83 5.21 5.48
N ARG A 166 7.11 5.80 4.34
CA ARG A 166 8.45 5.99 3.82
C ARG A 166 9.27 6.92 4.74
N TYR A 167 10.59 6.71 4.78
CA TYR A 167 11.55 7.58 5.47
C TYR A 167 12.47 8.30 4.48
N GLY A 168 12.92 9.50 4.83
CA GLY A 168 13.91 10.29 4.07
C GLY A 168 13.28 11.20 3.00
N HIS A 169 14.11 11.77 2.13
CA HIS A 169 13.67 12.61 1.02
C HIS A 169 13.29 11.77 -0.20
N ASP A 170 12.30 12.22 -0.94
CA ASP A 170 11.97 11.64 -2.25
C ASP A 170 12.68 12.39 -3.38
N GLY A 171 12.43 11.97 -4.64
CA GLY A 171 13.01 12.62 -5.81
C GLY A 171 12.54 14.07 -6.06
N ASN A 172 11.57 14.56 -5.28
CA ASN A 172 11.09 15.94 -5.30
C ASN A 172 11.50 16.70 -4.03
N GLU A 173 12.51 16.21 -3.31
CA GLU A 173 13.03 16.79 -2.05
C GLU A 173 11.97 16.90 -0.93
N ILE A 174 10.90 16.11 -1.01
CA ILE A 174 9.87 16.06 0.03
C ILE A 174 10.31 15.08 1.11
N TYR A 175 10.45 15.57 2.34
CA TYR A 175 10.85 14.77 3.49
C TYR A 175 9.66 13.97 4.05
N HIS A 176 9.95 12.72 4.45
CA HIS A 176 9.02 11.77 5.09
C HIS A 176 9.65 11.28 6.39
N SER A 177 8.87 11.28 7.48
CA SER A 177 9.37 11.00 8.84
C SER A 177 9.47 9.50 9.16
N GLY A 178 8.83 8.65 8.39
CA GLY A 178 8.87 7.19 8.60
C GLY A 178 7.99 6.67 9.73
N ASP A 179 7.17 7.51 10.34
CA ASP A 179 6.25 7.19 11.46
C ASP A 179 4.82 6.91 10.99
#